data_ab37a78614781326b42703747277f8c1
#
_entry.id   ab37a78614781326b42703747277f8c1
#
_cell.length_a   1.000
_cell.length_b   1.000
_cell.length_c   1.000
_cell.angle_alpha   90.00
_cell.angle_beta   90.00
_cell.angle_gamma   90.00
#
_symmetry.space_group_name_H-M   'P 1'
#
loop_
_entity.id
_entity.type
_entity.pdbx_description
1 polymer ?
#
loop_
_entity_poly.entity_id
_entity_poly.type
_entity_poly.pdbx_seq_one_letter_code
_entity_poly.pdbx_strand_id
1 'polypeptide(L)'
;DWDIKDCTGCVACSRSLVMGKGNVCTRKDEFDDFRSQLLDADGVLVVDPIFEKGASGLFHTLMDRFGPRADRGMNVVATKICEEHGGKPIDPRLLKDKVISFIGIGGSDWATAIEYDHTMLAISPAWKVIDNEKFAWSKNIIMEDEKVERVREIGRNLAKAAADIEHAEYMGKPGVCPHCHCKNFYLDPESTHATCMTCGIEGDLVIEDGKFKFVFPEEQLSHAHDTLSGKFIHADDIKENEGKAIENRKSQKFKDSQARIASFNIPEILPPAKRECVK
;
A
#
# COMPACT_ATOMS: atom_id res chain seq x y z
N ASP A 1 -11.37 12.39 -15.86
CA ASP A 1 -10.59 11.15 -15.91
C ASP A 1 -9.11 11.50 -16.02
N TRP A 2 -8.29 10.98 -15.12
CA TRP A 2 -6.85 11.19 -15.10
C TRP A 2 -6.12 10.19 -16.00
N ASP A 3 -5.13 10.63 -16.80
CA ASP A 3 -4.20 9.74 -17.49
C ASP A 3 -3.11 9.28 -16.51
N ILE A 4 -3.35 8.18 -15.80
CA ILE A 4 -2.41 7.58 -14.86
C ILE A 4 -1.96 6.22 -15.40
N LYS A 5 -0.67 6.10 -15.70
CA LYS A 5 -0.05 4.88 -16.22
C LYS A 5 0.46 4.00 -15.08
N ASP A 6 0.50 2.70 -15.33
CA ASP A 6 1.02 1.69 -14.41
C ASP A 6 2.49 1.93 -14.03
N CYS A 7 2.89 1.46 -12.86
CA CYS A 7 4.28 1.43 -12.43
C CYS A 7 5.06 0.37 -13.21
N THR A 8 6.27 0.69 -13.67
CA THR A 8 7.14 -0.25 -14.38
C THR A 8 8.13 -0.98 -13.47
N GLY A 9 8.09 -0.76 -12.15
CA GLY A 9 9.03 -1.37 -11.20
C GLY A 9 10.49 -0.96 -11.39
N CYS A 10 10.78 0.17 -12.05
CA CYS A 10 12.14 0.60 -12.41
C CYS A 10 12.96 1.13 -11.22
N VAL A 11 12.38 1.26 -10.02
CA VAL A 11 12.97 1.78 -8.76
C VAL A 11 13.70 3.13 -8.87
N ALA A 12 13.50 3.87 -9.96
CA ALA A 12 14.14 5.17 -10.17
C ALA A 12 13.74 6.21 -9.12
N CYS A 13 12.49 6.16 -8.64
CA CYS A 13 11.98 7.03 -7.57
C CYS A 13 12.71 6.78 -6.24
N SER A 14 12.88 5.51 -5.80
CA SER A 14 13.64 5.17 -4.60
C SER A 14 15.08 5.68 -4.70
N ARG A 15 15.73 5.41 -5.84
CA ARG A 15 17.09 5.87 -6.08
C ARG A 15 17.20 7.41 -6.05
N SER A 16 16.23 8.10 -6.64
CA SER A 16 16.19 9.57 -6.64
C SER A 16 16.09 10.14 -5.23
N LEU A 17 15.23 9.55 -4.38
CA LEU A 17 15.05 9.95 -2.99
C LEU A 17 16.34 9.80 -2.19
N VAL A 18 16.97 8.63 -2.21
CA VAL A 18 18.21 8.36 -1.43
C VAL A 18 19.46 9.09 -1.97
N MET A 19 19.41 9.59 -3.19
CA MET A 19 20.49 10.40 -3.78
C MET A 19 20.26 11.92 -3.64
N GLY A 20 19.25 12.37 -2.89
CA GLY A 20 18.93 13.78 -2.73
C GLY A 20 18.45 14.47 -4.01
N LYS A 21 17.98 13.71 -5.02
CA LYS A 21 17.50 14.27 -6.30
C LYS A 21 16.01 14.59 -6.32
N GLY A 22 15.35 14.45 -5.17
CA GLY A 22 13.94 14.73 -4.99
C GLY A 22 13.03 13.53 -5.28
N ASN A 23 11.75 13.74 -5.07
CA ASN A 23 10.70 12.74 -5.26
C ASN A 23 10.19 12.80 -6.71
N VAL A 24 10.86 12.08 -7.62
CA VAL A 24 10.57 12.10 -9.06
C VAL A 24 10.29 10.71 -9.61
N CYS A 25 9.49 10.65 -10.69
CA CYS A 25 9.21 9.43 -11.44
C CYS A 25 9.66 9.59 -12.90
N THR A 26 10.01 8.48 -13.54
CA THR A 26 10.35 8.45 -14.96
C THR A 26 9.13 8.44 -15.87
N ARG A 27 7.95 8.06 -15.34
CA ARG A 27 6.69 8.08 -16.09
C ARG A 27 6.25 9.52 -16.36
N LYS A 28 5.74 9.77 -17.56
CA LYS A 28 5.17 11.04 -17.99
C LYS A 28 3.67 10.87 -18.13
N ASP A 29 2.93 11.34 -17.13
CA ASP A 29 1.49 11.25 -16.99
C ASP A 29 0.98 12.25 -15.95
N GLU A 30 -0.30 12.24 -15.63
CA GLU A 30 -0.96 13.17 -14.72
C GLU A 30 -0.88 12.74 -13.24
N PHE A 31 -0.11 11.70 -12.90
CA PHE A 31 -0.05 11.19 -11.52
C PHE A 31 0.45 12.25 -10.52
N ASP A 32 1.40 13.09 -10.89
CA ASP A 32 1.93 14.11 -9.97
C ASP A 32 0.90 15.21 -9.66
N ASP A 33 0.09 15.58 -10.64
CA ASP A 33 -1.00 16.55 -10.45
C ASP A 33 -2.12 15.95 -9.58
N PHE A 34 -2.50 14.70 -9.86
CA PHE A 34 -3.44 13.94 -9.04
C PHE A 34 -2.95 13.82 -7.59
N ARG A 35 -1.70 13.37 -7.41
CA ARG A 35 -1.08 13.25 -6.08
C ARG A 35 -1.04 14.58 -5.35
N SER A 36 -0.74 15.68 -6.03
CA SER A 36 -0.73 17.02 -5.42
C SER A 36 -2.08 17.37 -4.81
N GLN A 37 -3.19 17.06 -5.47
CA GLN A 37 -4.53 17.28 -4.91
C GLN A 37 -4.79 16.42 -3.67
N LEU A 38 -4.36 15.15 -3.67
CA LEU A 38 -4.45 14.30 -2.48
C LEU A 38 -3.61 14.85 -1.31
N LEU A 39 -2.46 15.44 -1.61
CA LEU A 39 -1.58 16.02 -0.59
C LEU A 39 -2.16 17.32 0.02
N ASP A 40 -3.04 18.02 -0.68
CA ASP A 40 -3.73 19.22 -0.15
C ASP A 40 -4.91 18.86 0.77
N ALA A 41 -5.48 17.66 0.63
CA ALA A 41 -6.58 17.20 1.48
C ALA A 41 -6.09 16.75 2.86
N ASP A 42 -6.86 16.99 3.91
CA ASP A 42 -6.64 16.44 5.27
C ASP A 42 -7.29 15.06 5.42
N GLY A 43 -8.39 14.79 4.70
CA GLY A 43 -9.09 13.51 4.65
C GLY A 43 -9.38 13.06 3.23
N VAL A 44 -9.27 11.76 2.96
CA VAL A 44 -9.51 11.16 1.64
C VAL A 44 -10.58 10.08 1.76
N LEU A 45 -11.62 10.15 0.93
CA LEU A 45 -12.61 9.08 0.77
C LEU A 45 -12.40 8.40 -0.58
N VAL A 46 -12.10 7.11 -0.53
CA VAL A 46 -11.99 6.28 -1.73
C VAL A 46 -13.27 5.46 -1.89
N VAL A 47 -13.86 5.52 -3.08
CA VAL A 47 -15.00 4.68 -3.46
C VAL A 47 -14.57 3.83 -4.65
N ASP A 48 -14.53 2.51 -4.49
CA ASP A 48 -13.96 1.59 -5.47
C ASP A 48 -14.93 0.43 -5.80
N PRO A 49 -15.09 0.07 -7.07
CA PRO A 49 -15.85 -1.11 -7.44
C PRO A 49 -15.06 -2.38 -7.12
N ILE A 50 -15.74 -3.43 -6.63
CA ILE A 50 -15.13 -4.72 -6.34
C ILE A 50 -15.07 -5.56 -7.60
N PHE A 51 -13.85 -5.99 -7.99
CA PHE A 51 -13.61 -6.96 -9.06
C PHE A 51 -12.76 -8.12 -8.53
N GLU A 52 -13.09 -9.35 -8.94
CA GLU A 52 -12.33 -10.56 -8.57
C GLU A 52 -12.00 -10.64 -7.06
N LYS A 53 -12.97 -10.26 -6.20
CA LYS A 53 -12.91 -10.20 -4.72
C LYS A 53 -12.13 -9.01 -4.14
N GLY A 54 -11.40 -8.26 -4.93
CA GLY A 54 -10.49 -7.19 -4.51
C GLY A 54 -10.81 -5.85 -5.16
N ALA A 55 -9.85 -4.94 -5.08
CA ALA A 55 -9.93 -3.60 -5.63
C ALA A 55 -9.83 -3.60 -7.17
N SER A 56 -10.24 -2.49 -7.77
CA SER A 56 -10.18 -2.31 -9.23
C SER A 56 -8.74 -2.23 -9.75
N GLY A 57 -8.53 -2.52 -11.03
CA GLY A 57 -7.22 -2.36 -11.67
C GLY A 57 -6.68 -0.93 -11.58
N LEU A 58 -7.56 0.08 -11.63
CA LEU A 58 -7.17 1.47 -11.43
C LEU A 58 -6.66 1.72 -10.01
N PHE A 59 -7.33 1.15 -9.01
CA PHE A 59 -6.88 1.23 -7.61
C PHE A 59 -5.48 0.63 -7.44
N HIS A 60 -5.22 -0.55 -7.99
CA HIS A 60 -3.90 -1.18 -7.97
C HIS A 60 -2.85 -0.32 -8.69
N THR A 61 -3.20 0.29 -9.83
CA THR A 61 -2.32 1.23 -10.52
C THR A 61 -1.94 2.41 -9.61
N LEU A 62 -2.90 2.98 -8.88
CA LEU A 62 -2.64 4.06 -7.91
C LEU A 62 -1.74 3.57 -6.77
N MET A 63 -2.05 2.42 -6.19
CA MET A 63 -1.28 1.81 -5.09
C MET A 63 0.18 1.61 -5.49
N ASP A 64 0.45 1.03 -6.67
CA ASP A 64 1.80 0.81 -7.19
C ASP A 64 2.56 2.13 -7.43
N ARG A 65 1.84 3.18 -7.84
CA ARG A 65 2.42 4.52 -8.06
C ARG A 65 2.65 5.28 -6.76
N PHE A 66 1.92 4.96 -5.70
CA PHE A 66 2.18 5.47 -4.36
C PHE A 66 3.52 4.97 -3.84
N GLY A 67 3.78 3.67 -3.82
CA GLY A 67 5.05 3.03 -3.46
C GLY A 67 6.06 3.94 -2.76
N PRO A 68 7.33 3.99 -3.20
CA PRO A 68 8.34 4.83 -2.56
C PRO A 68 8.03 6.33 -2.61
N ARG A 69 7.21 6.78 -3.55
CA ARG A 69 6.90 8.20 -3.76
C ARG A 69 6.02 8.79 -2.66
N ALA A 70 5.16 8.00 -2.05
CA ALA A 70 4.32 8.40 -0.92
C ALA A 70 4.80 7.78 0.40
N ASP A 71 5.76 6.84 0.37
CA ASP A 71 6.23 6.18 1.58
C ASP A 71 6.79 7.18 2.60
N ARG A 72 6.19 7.19 3.80
CA ARG A 72 6.51 8.12 4.86
C ARG A 72 7.96 7.97 5.31
N GLY A 73 8.44 6.76 5.51
CA GLY A 73 9.82 6.49 5.96
C GLY A 73 10.84 6.96 4.95
N MET A 74 10.64 6.63 3.65
CA MET A 74 11.54 7.07 2.59
C MET A 74 11.59 8.60 2.44
N ASN A 75 10.46 9.27 2.57
CA ASN A 75 10.42 10.74 2.47
C ASN A 75 11.06 11.40 3.70
N VAL A 76 10.94 10.82 4.92
CA VAL A 76 11.68 11.27 6.12
C VAL A 76 13.18 11.14 5.90
N VAL A 77 13.67 9.99 5.41
CA VAL A 77 15.09 9.77 5.12
C VAL A 77 15.58 10.74 4.05
N ALA A 78 14.84 10.93 2.97
CA ALA A 78 15.21 11.84 1.91
C ALA A 78 15.27 13.30 2.38
N THR A 79 14.41 13.71 3.30
CA THR A 79 14.45 15.04 3.94
C THR A 79 15.75 15.22 4.70
N LYS A 80 16.14 14.25 5.56
CA LYS A 80 17.41 14.29 6.30
C LYS A 80 18.62 14.36 5.38
N ILE A 81 18.64 13.56 4.30
CA ILE A 81 19.73 13.60 3.30
C ILE A 81 19.84 15.00 2.69
N CYS A 82 18.72 15.64 2.35
CA CYS A 82 18.74 16.99 1.79
C CYS A 82 19.23 18.05 2.78
N GLU A 83 18.89 17.91 4.07
CA GLU A 83 19.35 18.81 5.15
C GLU A 83 20.84 18.69 5.40
N GLU A 84 21.38 17.47 5.41
CA GLU A 84 22.78 17.18 5.73
C GLU A 84 23.74 17.42 4.55
N HIS A 85 23.30 17.07 3.34
CA HIS A 85 24.16 17.03 2.15
C HIS A 85 23.73 17.96 1.02
N GLY A 86 22.63 18.68 1.19
CA GLY A 86 22.00 19.45 0.13
C GLY A 86 21.26 18.57 -0.87
N GLY A 87 20.51 19.19 -1.77
CA GLY A 87 19.77 18.50 -2.81
C GLY A 87 18.42 19.15 -3.10
N LYS A 88 17.54 18.39 -3.79
CA LYS A 88 16.20 18.84 -4.10
C LYS A 88 15.26 18.53 -2.92
N PRO A 89 14.69 19.55 -2.25
CA PRO A 89 13.80 19.34 -1.12
C PRO A 89 12.59 18.47 -1.46
N ILE A 90 12.14 17.71 -0.46
CA ILE A 90 10.91 16.91 -0.53
C ILE A 90 9.73 17.84 -0.22
N ASP A 91 8.62 17.62 -0.90
CA ASP A 91 7.37 18.32 -0.60
C ASP A 91 6.94 18.02 0.84
N PRO A 92 6.86 19.05 1.73
CA PRO A 92 6.56 18.82 3.15
C PRO A 92 5.17 18.23 3.40
N ARG A 93 4.25 18.35 2.44
CA ARG A 93 2.91 17.76 2.53
C ARG A 93 2.96 16.21 2.57
N LEU A 94 4.02 15.58 2.05
CA LEU A 94 4.26 14.13 2.14
C LEU A 94 4.53 13.64 3.57
N LEU A 95 4.91 14.56 4.46
CA LEU A 95 5.19 14.27 5.86
C LEU A 95 4.04 14.64 6.81
N LYS A 96 2.94 15.16 6.28
CA LYS A 96 1.74 15.46 7.08
C LYS A 96 0.92 14.21 7.36
N ASP A 97 0.38 14.15 8.56
CA ASP A 97 -0.62 13.14 8.89
C ASP A 97 -1.92 13.44 8.15
N LYS A 98 -2.61 12.38 7.75
CA LYS A 98 -3.91 12.44 7.07
C LYS A 98 -4.77 11.27 7.51
N VAL A 99 -6.06 11.41 7.25
CA VAL A 99 -7.03 10.34 7.47
C VAL A 99 -7.63 9.86 6.15
N ILE A 100 -7.98 8.58 6.10
CA ILE A 100 -8.56 7.96 4.90
C ILE A 100 -9.68 7.00 5.28
N SER A 101 -10.72 6.96 4.47
CA SER A 101 -11.77 5.94 4.56
C SER A 101 -12.03 5.31 3.19
N PHE A 102 -12.54 4.09 3.21
CA PHE A 102 -12.75 3.30 2.01
C PHE A 102 -14.18 2.76 1.95
N ILE A 103 -14.75 2.74 0.74
CA ILE A 103 -16.04 2.14 0.42
C ILE A 103 -15.86 1.24 -0.80
N GLY A 104 -15.98 -0.08 -0.59
CA GLY A 104 -16.00 -1.06 -1.67
C GLY A 104 -17.44 -1.41 -2.06
N ILE A 105 -17.79 -1.35 -3.35
CA ILE A 105 -19.14 -1.66 -3.84
C ILE A 105 -19.08 -2.83 -4.82
N GLY A 106 -19.80 -3.92 -4.51
CA GLY A 106 -19.81 -5.15 -5.30
C GLY A 106 -21.20 -5.64 -5.69
N GLY A 107 -21.25 -6.38 -6.80
CA GLY A 107 -22.47 -7.01 -7.30
C GLY A 107 -22.75 -8.41 -6.75
N SER A 108 -21.88 -8.94 -5.89
CA SER A 108 -21.99 -10.24 -5.23
C SER A 108 -21.28 -10.22 -3.88
N ASP A 109 -21.22 -11.37 -3.21
CA ASP A 109 -20.45 -11.62 -1.97
C ASP A 109 -18.95 -11.89 -2.22
N TRP A 110 -18.52 -11.93 -3.47
CA TRP A 110 -17.10 -12.06 -3.83
C TRP A 110 -16.35 -10.77 -3.50
N ALA A 111 -16.01 -10.59 -2.22
CA ALA A 111 -15.49 -9.34 -1.68
C ALA A 111 -14.51 -9.56 -0.51
N THR A 112 -13.78 -10.68 -0.52
CA THR A 112 -12.96 -11.08 0.63
C THR A 112 -11.60 -10.40 0.71
N ALA A 113 -11.11 -9.79 -0.38
CA ALA A 113 -9.82 -9.13 -0.44
C ALA A 113 -9.93 -7.58 -0.43
N ILE A 114 -11.10 -7.01 -0.73
CA ILE A 114 -11.23 -5.56 -0.93
C ILE A 114 -10.79 -4.72 0.28
N GLU A 115 -11.14 -5.13 1.50
CA GLU A 115 -10.79 -4.38 2.71
C GLU A 115 -9.27 -4.40 2.95
N TYR A 116 -8.60 -5.50 2.60
CA TYR A 116 -7.15 -5.61 2.62
C TYR A 116 -6.50 -4.72 1.53
N ASP A 117 -6.93 -4.85 0.28
CA ASP A 117 -6.38 -4.05 -0.83
C ASP A 117 -6.47 -2.55 -0.52
N HIS A 118 -7.61 -2.10 -0.02
CA HIS A 118 -7.83 -0.71 0.37
C HIS A 118 -6.79 -0.23 1.40
N THR A 119 -6.60 -0.98 2.48
CA THR A 119 -5.66 -0.58 3.53
C THR A 119 -4.22 -0.51 3.06
N MET A 120 -3.83 -1.31 2.05
CA MET A 120 -2.48 -1.26 1.48
C MET A 120 -2.13 0.11 0.87
N LEU A 121 -3.11 0.85 0.34
CA LEU A 121 -2.88 2.22 -0.12
C LEU A 121 -2.48 3.16 1.02
N ALA A 122 -3.05 2.97 2.22
CA ALA A 122 -2.78 3.79 3.39
C ALA A 122 -1.43 3.47 4.06
N ILE A 123 -0.91 2.24 3.89
CA ILE A 123 0.34 1.79 4.50
C ILE A 123 1.53 2.65 4.04
N SER A 124 1.72 2.86 2.74
CA SER A 124 2.88 3.62 2.24
C SER A 124 2.98 5.03 2.86
N PRO A 125 1.96 5.89 2.83
CA PRO A 125 2.02 7.21 3.43
C PRO A 125 1.82 7.21 4.96
N ALA A 126 1.53 6.08 5.57
CA ALA A 126 1.13 5.95 6.98
C ALA A 126 -0.07 6.83 7.33
N TRP A 127 -1.10 6.84 6.48
CA TRP A 127 -2.34 7.56 6.74
C TRP A 127 -3.24 6.74 7.67
N LYS A 128 -3.89 7.41 8.62
CA LYS A 128 -4.81 6.74 9.55
C LYS A 128 -6.09 6.31 8.84
N VAL A 129 -6.38 5.02 8.84
CA VAL A 129 -7.65 4.50 8.31
C VAL A 129 -8.74 4.72 9.35
N ILE A 130 -9.80 5.45 8.97
CA ILE A 130 -10.93 5.76 9.87
C ILE A 130 -12.06 4.76 9.70
N ASP A 131 -12.32 4.31 8.49
CA ASP A 131 -13.37 3.34 8.19
C ASP A 131 -13.02 2.60 6.89
N ASN A 132 -13.39 1.33 6.82
CA ASN A 132 -13.21 0.51 5.64
C ASN A 132 -14.37 -0.47 5.52
N GLU A 133 -15.36 -0.14 4.70
CA GLU A 133 -16.61 -0.88 4.57
C GLU A 133 -16.79 -1.42 3.16
N LYS A 134 -17.33 -2.63 3.05
CA LYS A 134 -17.73 -3.23 1.78
C LYS A 134 -19.23 -3.46 1.73
N PHE A 135 -19.82 -3.13 0.60
CA PHE A 135 -21.22 -3.33 0.29
C PHE A 135 -21.37 -4.39 -0.80
N ALA A 136 -21.54 -5.64 -0.36
CA ALA A 136 -21.86 -6.76 -1.26
C ALA A 136 -23.31 -6.63 -1.76
N TRP A 137 -23.60 -7.19 -2.97
CA TRP A 137 -24.93 -7.19 -3.58
C TRP A 137 -25.54 -5.78 -3.76
N SER A 138 -24.70 -4.76 -4.03
CA SER A 138 -25.09 -3.35 -3.92
C SER A 138 -24.87 -2.53 -5.20
N LYS A 139 -25.07 -3.13 -6.38
CA LYS A 139 -24.95 -2.37 -7.67
C LYS A 139 -25.81 -1.10 -7.71
N ASN A 140 -26.93 -1.08 -7.01
CA ASN A 140 -27.84 0.06 -6.91
C ASN A 140 -27.91 0.58 -5.47
N ILE A 141 -26.77 0.71 -4.80
CA ILE A 141 -26.64 1.12 -3.40
C ILE A 141 -27.45 2.38 -3.05
N ILE A 142 -27.61 3.29 -4.01
CA ILE A 142 -28.39 4.53 -3.83
C ILE A 142 -29.90 4.29 -3.59
N MET A 143 -30.39 3.09 -3.87
CA MET A 143 -31.77 2.68 -3.64
C MET A 143 -31.96 1.95 -2.30
N GLU A 144 -30.89 1.80 -1.50
CA GLU A 144 -30.86 1.02 -0.28
C GLU A 144 -30.63 1.96 0.92
N ASP A 145 -31.72 2.50 1.50
CA ASP A 145 -31.66 3.58 2.49
C ASP A 145 -30.73 3.29 3.66
N GLU A 146 -30.70 2.06 4.18
CA GLU A 146 -29.80 1.67 5.28
C GLU A 146 -28.32 1.76 4.88
N LYS A 147 -27.98 1.34 3.66
CA LYS A 147 -26.62 1.42 3.14
C LYS A 147 -26.22 2.87 2.83
N VAL A 148 -27.15 3.65 2.31
CA VAL A 148 -26.94 5.10 2.08
C VAL A 148 -26.67 5.81 3.40
N GLU A 149 -27.41 5.48 4.47
CA GLU A 149 -27.15 6.09 5.78
C GLU A 149 -25.78 5.66 6.35
N ARG A 150 -25.38 4.40 6.17
CA ARG A 150 -24.04 3.95 6.54
C ARG A 150 -22.94 4.70 5.76
N VAL A 151 -23.12 4.93 4.47
CA VAL A 151 -22.19 5.75 3.65
C VAL A 151 -22.09 7.17 4.19
N ARG A 152 -23.22 7.78 4.60
CA ARG A 152 -23.23 9.11 5.22
C ARG A 152 -22.50 9.12 6.57
N GLU A 153 -22.64 8.06 7.36
CA GLU A 153 -21.93 7.89 8.62
C GLU A 153 -20.41 7.84 8.39
N ILE A 154 -19.94 7.03 7.41
CA ILE A 154 -18.53 6.97 7.03
C ILE A 154 -18.01 8.38 6.66
N GLY A 155 -18.77 9.14 5.86
CA GLY A 155 -18.40 10.50 5.49
C GLY A 155 -18.32 11.45 6.71
N ARG A 156 -19.27 11.37 7.65
CA ARG A 156 -19.25 12.16 8.89
C ARG A 156 -18.06 11.81 9.78
N ASN A 157 -17.77 10.51 9.91
CA ASN A 157 -16.64 10.01 10.70
C ASN A 157 -15.31 10.51 10.11
N LEU A 158 -15.15 10.41 8.79
CA LEU A 158 -13.97 10.92 8.11
C LEU A 158 -13.81 12.45 8.30
N ALA A 159 -14.89 13.22 8.13
CA ALA A 159 -14.84 14.67 8.31
C ALA A 159 -14.48 15.06 9.76
N LYS A 160 -15.03 14.35 10.76
CA LYS A 160 -14.68 14.54 12.16
C LYS A 160 -13.19 14.22 12.41
N ALA A 161 -12.71 13.11 11.91
CA ALA A 161 -11.32 12.71 12.04
C ALA A 161 -10.35 13.67 11.32
N ALA A 162 -10.73 14.19 10.17
CA ALA A 162 -9.94 15.20 9.44
C ALA A 162 -9.85 16.54 10.18
N ALA A 163 -10.86 16.89 10.98
CA ALA A 163 -10.84 18.10 11.81
C ALA A 163 -9.94 17.98 13.05
N ASP A 164 -9.63 16.75 13.49
CA ASP A 164 -8.78 16.46 14.65
C ASP A 164 -7.98 15.17 14.40
N ILE A 165 -6.98 15.28 13.51
CA ILE A 165 -6.18 14.13 13.05
C ILE A 165 -5.35 13.51 14.18
N GLU A 166 -4.90 14.31 15.13
CA GLU A 166 -4.10 13.84 16.26
C GLU A 166 -4.85 12.79 17.08
N HIS A 167 -6.12 13.05 17.39
CA HIS A 167 -6.98 12.16 18.18
C HIS A 167 -7.90 11.26 17.32
N ALA A 168 -7.63 11.20 16.00
CA ALA A 168 -8.42 10.36 15.11
C ALA A 168 -8.17 8.87 15.38
N GLU A 169 -9.26 8.12 15.55
CA GLU A 169 -9.27 6.69 15.79
C GLU A 169 -10.11 5.97 14.73
N TYR A 170 -9.93 4.65 14.61
CA TYR A 170 -10.75 3.82 13.73
C TYR A 170 -12.19 3.79 14.22
N MET A 171 -13.15 4.09 13.35
CA MET A 171 -14.59 4.16 13.63
C MET A 171 -15.40 3.11 12.84
N GLY A 172 -14.72 2.26 12.09
CA GLY A 172 -15.33 1.18 11.33
C GLY A 172 -15.66 -0.05 12.18
N LYS A 173 -16.13 -1.11 11.53
CA LYS A 173 -16.37 -2.39 12.19
C LYS A 173 -15.03 -3.02 12.60
N PRO A 174 -14.86 -3.43 13.87
CA PRO A 174 -13.62 -4.05 14.31
C PRO A 174 -13.26 -5.28 13.47
N GLY A 175 -11.96 -5.42 13.15
CA GLY A 175 -11.41 -6.62 12.57
C GLY A 175 -10.85 -7.58 13.61
N VAL A 176 -10.06 -8.54 13.18
CA VAL A 176 -9.39 -9.52 14.04
C VAL A 176 -8.07 -8.98 14.58
N CYS A 177 -7.31 -8.22 13.77
CA CYS A 177 -6.12 -7.51 14.23
C CYS A 177 -6.55 -6.31 15.09
N PRO A 178 -6.17 -6.21 16.37
CA PRO A 178 -6.55 -5.09 17.20
C PRO A 178 -5.82 -3.77 16.86
N HIS A 179 -4.72 -3.86 16.12
CA HIS A 179 -3.95 -2.68 15.70
C HIS A 179 -4.56 -2.01 14.44
N CYS A 180 -4.64 -2.75 13.33
CA CYS A 180 -5.06 -2.19 12.04
C CYS A 180 -6.46 -2.63 11.57
N HIS A 181 -7.19 -3.39 12.38
CA HIS A 181 -8.53 -3.93 12.11
C HIS A 181 -8.62 -4.84 10.87
N CYS A 182 -7.49 -5.37 10.39
CA CYS A 182 -7.46 -6.35 9.30
C CYS A 182 -8.15 -7.65 9.72
N LYS A 183 -8.80 -8.32 8.75
CA LYS A 183 -9.43 -9.63 8.90
C LYS A 183 -8.66 -10.73 8.17
N ASN A 184 -7.63 -10.38 7.39
CA ASN A 184 -6.85 -11.29 6.57
C ASN A 184 -5.49 -11.56 7.22
N PHE A 185 -5.14 -12.84 7.34
CA PHE A 185 -3.90 -13.31 7.97
C PHE A 185 -3.20 -14.32 7.08
N TYR A 186 -1.88 -14.27 7.07
CA TYR A 186 -1.05 -15.34 6.58
C TYR A 186 -0.82 -16.33 7.71
N LEU A 187 -1.27 -17.59 7.53
CA LEU A 187 -1.29 -18.60 8.58
C LEU A 187 -0.12 -19.56 8.39
N ASP A 188 0.54 -19.92 9.49
CA ASP A 188 1.39 -21.11 9.51
C ASP A 188 0.48 -22.36 9.63
N PRO A 189 0.54 -23.30 8.67
CA PRO A 189 -0.33 -24.48 8.69
C PRO A 189 0.01 -25.48 9.81
N GLU A 190 1.16 -25.34 10.47
CA GLU A 190 1.65 -26.28 11.50
C GLU A 190 1.52 -25.73 12.92
N SER A 191 1.05 -24.48 13.08
CA SER A 191 0.94 -23.83 14.39
C SER A 191 -0.21 -22.84 14.44
N THR A 192 -0.37 -22.13 15.56
CA THR A 192 -1.31 -21.01 15.70
C THR A 192 -0.72 -19.70 15.21
N HIS A 193 0.56 -19.72 14.79
CA HIS A 193 1.26 -18.52 14.36
C HIS A 193 0.64 -17.90 13.11
N ALA A 194 0.49 -16.59 13.13
CA ALA A 194 -0.11 -15.84 12.04
C ALA A 194 0.54 -14.47 11.89
N THR A 195 0.63 -14.00 10.66
CA THR A 195 1.04 -12.64 10.34
C THR A 195 -0.15 -11.84 9.84
N CYS A 196 -0.41 -10.68 10.40
CA CYS A 196 -1.42 -9.78 9.87
C CYS A 196 -1.02 -9.29 8.48
N MET A 197 -1.85 -9.54 7.46
CA MET A 197 -1.51 -9.22 6.07
C MET A 197 -1.36 -7.71 5.83
N THR A 198 -1.99 -6.86 6.62
CA THR A 198 -1.91 -5.40 6.46
C THR A 198 -0.70 -4.82 7.18
N CYS A 199 -0.65 -4.91 8.50
CA CYS A 199 0.40 -4.23 9.28
C CYS A 199 1.68 -5.05 9.49
N GLY A 200 1.67 -6.34 9.14
CA GLY A 200 2.83 -7.21 9.28
C GLY A 200 3.15 -7.68 10.71
N ILE A 201 2.32 -7.33 11.69
CA ILE A 201 2.48 -7.81 13.08
C ILE A 201 2.33 -9.33 13.10
N GLU A 202 3.25 -9.99 13.83
CA GLU A 202 3.27 -11.44 14.04
C GLU A 202 2.77 -11.80 15.44
N GLY A 203 2.06 -12.93 15.53
CA GLY A 203 1.49 -13.42 16.78
C GLY A 203 0.72 -14.72 16.60
N ASP A 204 -0.19 -15.02 17.51
CA ASP A 204 -0.99 -16.22 17.49
C ASP A 204 -2.48 -15.93 17.27
N LEU A 205 -3.12 -16.66 16.37
CA LEU A 205 -4.58 -16.72 16.26
C LEU A 205 -5.12 -17.79 17.20
N VAL A 206 -5.86 -17.34 18.22
CA VAL A 206 -6.52 -18.22 19.21
C VAL A 206 -8.05 -18.12 19.09
N ILE A 207 -8.75 -19.08 19.64
CA ILE A 207 -10.21 -19.06 19.75
C ILE A 207 -10.57 -18.81 21.22
N GLU A 208 -11.26 -17.71 21.47
CA GLU A 208 -11.77 -17.35 22.78
C GLU A 208 -13.27 -17.03 22.63
N ASP A 209 -14.11 -17.68 23.43
CA ASP A 209 -15.59 -17.56 23.37
C ASP A 209 -16.17 -17.78 21.94
N GLY A 210 -15.59 -18.73 21.20
CA GLY A 210 -16.02 -19.06 19.83
C GLY A 210 -15.66 -18.02 18.76
N LYS A 211 -14.79 -17.06 19.06
CA LYS A 211 -14.32 -16.02 18.15
C LYS A 211 -12.81 -16.08 17.98
N PHE A 212 -12.33 -15.71 16.79
CA PHE A 212 -10.90 -15.52 16.58
C PHE A 212 -10.42 -14.28 17.33
N LYS A 213 -9.29 -14.44 18.01
CA LYS A 213 -8.55 -13.37 18.68
C LYS A 213 -7.09 -13.44 18.25
N PHE A 214 -6.53 -12.32 17.84
CA PHE A 214 -5.11 -12.22 17.51
C PHE A 214 -4.35 -11.67 18.72
N VAL A 215 -3.40 -12.44 19.22
CA VAL A 215 -2.59 -12.12 20.40
C VAL A 215 -1.13 -12.01 19.97
N PHE A 216 -0.48 -10.91 20.31
CA PHE A 216 0.90 -10.66 19.96
C PHE A 216 1.64 -9.93 21.09
N PRO A 217 2.98 -10.10 21.21
CA PRO A 217 3.79 -9.33 22.14
C PRO A 217 3.78 -7.83 21.80
N GLU A 218 3.81 -6.97 22.82
CA GLU A 218 3.70 -5.51 22.63
C GLU A 218 4.81 -4.94 21.75
N GLU A 219 6.01 -5.52 21.80
CA GLU A 219 7.14 -5.13 20.94
C GLU A 219 6.83 -5.23 19.44
N GLN A 220 5.89 -6.09 19.05
CA GLN A 220 5.45 -6.20 17.65
C GLN A 220 4.80 -4.92 17.10
N LEU A 221 4.29 -4.05 17.96
CA LEU A 221 3.77 -2.74 17.52
C LEU A 221 4.86 -1.88 16.85
N SER A 222 6.10 -2.03 17.28
CA SER A 222 7.24 -1.33 16.67
C SER A 222 7.57 -1.83 15.25
N HIS A 223 7.14 -3.04 14.90
CA HIS A 223 7.31 -3.67 13.58
C HIS A 223 6.18 -3.34 12.61
N ALA A 224 5.08 -2.76 13.09
CA ALA A 224 3.90 -2.48 12.26
C ALA A 224 4.25 -1.55 11.09
N HIS A 225 3.94 -1.96 9.86
CA HIS A 225 4.33 -1.26 8.62
C HIS A 225 3.64 0.10 8.42
N ASP A 226 2.60 0.40 9.17
CA ASP A 226 1.93 1.70 9.23
C ASP A 226 2.57 2.67 10.23
N THR A 227 3.63 2.24 10.93
CA THR A 227 4.43 3.08 11.83
C THR A 227 5.79 3.47 11.22
N LEU A 228 6.37 4.58 11.68
CA LEU A 228 7.73 4.96 11.25
C LEU A 228 8.79 3.94 11.67
N SER A 229 8.66 3.35 12.88
CA SER A 229 9.59 2.32 13.36
C SER A 229 9.57 1.09 12.45
N GLY A 230 8.38 0.57 12.12
CA GLY A 230 8.25 -0.57 11.21
C GLY A 230 8.77 -0.28 9.80
N LYS A 231 8.55 0.95 9.29
CA LYS A 231 9.13 1.37 8.00
C LYS A 231 10.65 1.40 8.01
N PHE A 232 11.27 1.84 9.10
CA PHE A 232 12.73 1.86 9.20
C PHE A 232 13.30 0.45 9.34
N ILE A 233 12.67 -0.44 10.10
CA ILE A 233 13.05 -1.86 10.17
C ILE A 233 12.98 -2.47 8.76
N HIS A 234 11.87 -2.31 8.06
CA HIS A 234 11.73 -2.81 6.68
C HIS A 234 12.75 -2.18 5.70
N ALA A 235 13.10 -0.92 5.87
CA ALA A 235 14.13 -0.26 5.06
C ALA A 235 15.52 -0.86 5.29
N ASP A 236 15.86 -1.24 6.52
CA ASP A 236 17.12 -1.91 6.86
C ASP A 236 17.17 -3.32 6.26
N ASP A 237 16.10 -4.08 6.29
CA ASP A 237 15.98 -5.38 5.62
C ASP A 237 16.21 -5.27 4.11
N ILE A 238 15.58 -4.28 3.47
CA ILE A 238 15.79 -4.00 2.04
C ILE A 238 17.25 -3.67 1.75
N LYS A 239 17.89 -2.83 2.57
CA LYS A 239 19.28 -2.43 2.41
C LYS A 239 20.22 -3.61 2.54
N GLU A 240 19.99 -4.49 3.50
CA GLU A 240 20.78 -5.71 3.69
C GLU A 240 20.65 -6.64 2.46
N ASN A 241 19.42 -6.88 2.00
CA ASN A 241 19.15 -7.73 0.84
C ASN A 241 19.72 -7.15 -0.46
N GLU A 242 19.63 -5.84 -0.68
CA GLU A 242 20.25 -5.19 -1.84
C GLU A 242 21.78 -5.31 -1.80
N GLY A 243 22.40 -5.18 -0.61
CA GLY A 243 23.84 -5.42 -0.43
C GLY A 243 24.23 -6.83 -0.85
N LYS A 244 23.51 -7.85 -0.37
CA LYS A 244 23.71 -9.26 -0.76
C LYS A 244 23.51 -9.47 -2.28
N ALA A 245 22.49 -8.85 -2.87
CA ALA A 245 22.22 -8.96 -4.31
C ALA A 245 23.34 -8.35 -5.14
N ILE A 246 23.89 -7.21 -4.74
CA ILE A 246 25.04 -6.56 -5.43
C ILE A 246 26.27 -7.47 -5.41
N GLU A 247 26.61 -8.06 -4.27
CA GLU A 247 27.73 -8.98 -4.15
C GLU A 247 27.51 -10.25 -4.99
N ASN A 248 26.31 -10.83 -4.92
CA ASN A 248 25.96 -12.00 -5.72
C ASN A 248 26.13 -11.77 -7.22
N ARG A 249 25.75 -10.58 -7.72
CA ARG A 249 25.89 -10.22 -9.15
C ARG A 249 27.35 -10.20 -9.62
N LYS A 250 28.32 -10.02 -8.73
CA LYS A 250 29.74 -10.06 -9.05
C LYS A 250 30.27 -11.49 -9.17
N SER A 251 29.57 -12.49 -8.64
CA SER A 251 30.01 -13.88 -8.57
C SER A 251 30.02 -14.56 -9.94
N GLN A 252 30.94 -15.53 -10.12
CA GLN A 252 30.98 -16.38 -11.32
C GLN A 252 29.66 -17.19 -11.43
N LYS A 253 29.16 -17.72 -10.31
CA LYS A 253 27.88 -18.46 -10.27
C LYS A 253 26.72 -17.67 -10.88
N PHE A 254 26.64 -16.35 -10.61
CA PHE A 254 25.59 -15.51 -11.19
C PHE A 254 25.74 -15.40 -12.71
N LYS A 255 26.96 -15.16 -13.20
CA LYS A 255 27.26 -15.05 -14.63
C LYS A 255 26.94 -16.35 -15.39
N ASP A 256 27.33 -17.49 -14.79
CA ASP A 256 27.04 -18.82 -15.37
C ASP A 256 25.54 -19.10 -15.41
N SER A 257 24.80 -18.70 -14.35
CA SER A 257 23.35 -18.82 -14.30
C SER A 257 22.65 -17.96 -15.37
N GLN A 258 23.11 -16.73 -15.57
CA GLN A 258 22.60 -15.88 -16.65
C GLN A 258 22.87 -16.47 -18.05
N ALA A 259 24.08 -16.97 -18.29
CA ALA A 259 24.43 -17.65 -19.54
C ALA A 259 23.55 -18.87 -19.79
N ARG A 260 23.30 -19.68 -18.76
CA ARG A 260 22.41 -20.84 -18.84
C ARG A 260 20.96 -20.41 -19.17
N ILE A 261 20.42 -19.38 -18.52
CA ILE A 261 19.07 -18.87 -18.82
C ILE A 261 18.98 -18.38 -20.26
N ALA A 262 19.98 -17.61 -20.71
CA ALA A 262 20.05 -17.12 -22.08
C ALA A 262 20.08 -18.26 -23.12
N SER A 263 20.65 -19.41 -22.76
CA SER A 263 20.73 -20.58 -23.67
C SER A 263 19.40 -21.32 -23.88
N PHE A 264 18.38 -21.04 -23.08
CA PHE A 264 17.07 -21.72 -23.21
C PHE A 264 16.30 -21.34 -24.48
N ASN A 265 16.71 -20.27 -25.15
CA ASN A 265 16.08 -19.80 -26.39
C ASN A 265 14.53 -19.78 -26.33
N ILE A 266 14.00 -19.25 -25.24
CA ILE A 266 12.56 -19.14 -25.04
C ILE A 266 12.00 -18.09 -26.02
N PRO A 267 11.01 -18.44 -26.86
CA PRO A 267 10.46 -17.50 -27.82
C PRO A 267 9.75 -16.36 -27.10
N GLU A 268 10.10 -15.13 -27.48
CA GLU A 268 9.45 -13.94 -26.95
C GLU A 268 8.09 -13.71 -27.64
N ILE A 269 7.03 -13.56 -26.84
CA ILE A 269 5.71 -13.16 -27.34
C ILE A 269 5.66 -11.64 -27.40
N LEU A 270 5.88 -11.09 -28.60
CA LEU A 270 5.86 -9.65 -28.82
C LEU A 270 4.44 -9.11 -29.03
N PRO A 271 4.13 -7.90 -28.53
CA PRO A 271 2.92 -7.19 -28.91
C PRO A 271 2.83 -6.97 -30.43
N PRO A 272 1.61 -6.90 -31.02
CA PRO A 272 1.46 -6.75 -32.49
C PRO A 272 2.28 -5.62 -33.11
N ALA A 273 2.34 -4.45 -32.46
CA ALA A 273 3.11 -3.31 -32.93
C ALA A 273 4.64 -3.55 -32.98
N LYS A 274 5.18 -4.52 -32.22
CA LYS A 274 6.59 -4.88 -32.25
C LYS A 274 6.88 -6.04 -33.19
N ARG A 275 5.88 -6.81 -33.63
CA ARG A 275 6.05 -7.94 -34.56
C ARG A 275 6.40 -7.50 -35.96
N GLU A 276 5.98 -6.27 -36.35
CA GLU A 276 6.25 -5.69 -37.66
C GLU A 276 7.68 -5.18 -37.81
N CYS A 277 8.41 -4.90 -36.74
CA CYS A 277 9.77 -4.44 -36.73
C CYS A 277 10.81 -5.57 -36.84
N VAL A 278 10.42 -6.84 -36.77
CA VAL A 278 11.31 -8.02 -36.77
C VAL A 278 11.30 -8.76 -38.10
N LYS A 279 10.57 -8.23 -39.11
CA LYS A 279 10.65 -8.69 -40.51
C LYS A 279 11.63 -7.83 -41.28
#